data_a32333b7ac4398f7d3c7cea9c6180967
#
_entry.id   a32333b7ac4398f7d3c7cea9c6180967
#
_cell.length_a   1.000
_cell.length_b   1.000
_cell.length_c   1.000
_cell.angle_alpha   90.00
_cell.angle_beta   90.00
_cell.angle_gamma   90.00
#
_symmetry.space_group_name_H-M   'P 1'
#
loop_
_entity.id
_entity.type
_entity.pdbx_description
1 polymer ?
#
loop_
_entity_poly.entity_id
_entity_poly.type
_entity_poly.pdbx_seq_one_letter_code
_entity_poly.pdbx_strand_id
1 'polypeptide(L)'
;MKKADILWGGIILAISVLFIIPETKAAFETATTLYPYVMGFFKTAILATMGELLATRIRKGAYFPNPGICIKFFVWGFLGVVFVLAFKLFASGVAAAQMANLLPSINQDTFWAILLTAFLISFLMNLLFAPTFMIVHRITDTFIELGEGRLHAIVKVRLNDVIERIDWKTFFSFVVLKTIPFFWIPAHTITFLLPENYRVLM
;
A
#
# COMPACT_ATOMS: atom_id res chain seq x y z
N MET A 1 23.59 8.39 15.74
CA MET A 1 22.56 7.34 15.43
C MET A 1 22.09 6.73 16.76
N LYS A 2 20.76 6.64 16.96
CA LYS A 2 20.22 5.94 18.14
C LYS A 2 20.24 4.43 17.88
N LYS A 3 20.36 3.59 18.93
CA LYS A 3 20.33 2.11 18.78
C LYS A 3 19.10 1.63 17.97
N ALA A 4 17.95 2.32 18.12
CA ALA A 4 16.73 2.01 17.39
C ALA A 4 16.84 2.30 15.87
N ASP A 5 17.66 3.26 15.43
CA ASP A 5 17.90 3.53 14.00
C ASP A 5 18.68 2.35 13.37
N ILE A 6 19.63 1.78 14.13
CA ILE A 6 20.40 0.61 13.68
C ILE A 6 19.49 -0.62 13.59
N LEU A 7 18.61 -0.82 14.58
CA LEU A 7 17.67 -1.93 14.57
C LEU A 7 16.71 -1.83 13.37
N TRP A 8 16.12 -0.65 13.14
CA TRP A 8 15.20 -0.43 12.02
C TRP A 8 15.91 -0.67 10.67
N GLY A 9 17.11 -0.10 10.49
CA GLY A 9 17.92 -0.31 9.27
C GLY A 9 18.34 -1.77 9.11
N GLY A 10 18.70 -2.47 10.20
CA GLY A 10 19.02 -3.88 10.20
C GLY A 10 17.86 -4.78 9.76
N ILE A 11 16.63 -4.46 10.15
CA ILE A 11 15.42 -5.19 9.69
C ILE A 11 15.20 -5.00 8.19
N ILE A 12 15.30 -3.75 7.68
CA ILE A 12 15.19 -3.50 6.23
C ILE A 12 16.29 -4.22 5.46
N LEU A 13 17.52 -4.18 5.96
CA LEU A 13 18.64 -4.90 5.35
C LEU A 13 18.38 -6.42 5.32
N ALA A 14 17.91 -7.00 6.42
CA ALA A 14 17.57 -8.42 6.49
C ALA A 14 16.48 -8.79 5.47
N ILE A 15 15.42 -7.97 5.36
CA ILE A 15 14.38 -8.14 4.34
C ILE A 15 14.99 -8.06 2.92
N SER A 16 15.88 -7.10 2.66
CA SER A 16 16.52 -6.95 1.35
C SER A 16 17.40 -8.15 1.00
N VAL A 17 18.10 -8.72 1.98
CA VAL A 17 18.96 -9.91 1.79
C VAL A 17 18.13 -11.13 1.36
N LEU A 18 16.86 -11.25 1.76
CA LEU A 18 15.98 -12.32 1.31
C LEU A 18 15.79 -12.33 -0.22
N PHE A 19 15.94 -11.20 -0.89
CA PHE A 19 15.82 -11.09 -2.35
C PHE A 19 17.15 -11.27 -3.09
N ILE A 20 18.27 -11.25 -2.37
CA ILE A 20 19.61 -11.44 -2.94
C ILE A 20 19.97 -12.93 -2.97
N ILE A 21 19.58 -13.68 -1.96
CA ILE A 21 19.86 -15.11 -1.84
C ILE A 21 18.87 -15.87 -2.74
N PRO A 22 19.34 -16.67 -3.74
CA PRO A 22 18.45 -17.34 -4.72
C PRO A 22 17.40 -18.24 -4.06
N GLU A 23 17.78 -19.01 -3.03
CA GLU A 23 16.91 -19.96 -2.36
C GLU A 23 15.76 -19.25 -1.61
N THR A 24 16.06 -18.17 -0.89
CA THR A 24 15.03 -17.40 -0.16
C THR A 24 14.14 -16.62 -1.11
N LYS A 25 14.70 -16.09 -2.21
CA LYS A 25 13.94 -15.47 -3.28
C LYS A 25 12.95 -16.46 -3.92
N ALA A 26 13.41 -17.66 -4.28
CA ALA A 26 12.56 -18.70 -4.86
C ALA A 26 11.46 -19.15 -3.89
N ALA A 27 11.78 -19.32 -2.62
CA ALA A 27 10.80 -19.62 -1.58
C ALA A 27 9.74 -18.51 -1.43
N PHE A 28 10.16 -17.24 -1.46
CA PHE A 28 9.26 -16.08 -1.41
C PHE A 28 8.33 -16.02 -2.64
N GLU A 29 8.85 -16.24 -3.85
CA GLU A 29 8.06 -16.25 -5.08
C GLU A 29 7.04 -17.39 -5.06
N THR A 30 7.47 -18.59 -4.65
CA THR A 30 6.59 -19.76 -4.49
C THR A 30 5.49 -19.51 -3.46
N ALA A 31 5.84 -19.00 -2.27
CA ALA A 31 4.87 -18.68 -1.25
C ALA A 31 3.88 -17.60 -1.70
N THR A 32 4.35 -16.58 -2.45
CA THR A 32 3.49 -15.52 -2.99
C THR A 32 2.49 -16.07 -4.02
N THR A 33 2.91 -17.03 -4.82
CA THR A 33 2.06 -17.68 -5.84
C THR A 33 1.02 -18.60 -5.20
N LEU A 34 1.44 -19.42 -4.22
CA LEU A 34 0.56 -20.39 -3.56
C LEU A 34 -0.40 -19.75 -2.55
N TYR A 35 0.04 -18.72 -1.86
CA TYR A 35 -0.70 -18.09 -0.76
C TYR A 35 -0.78 -16.55 -0.92
N PRO A 36 -1.32 -16.02 -2.04
CA PRO A 36 -1.24 -14.61 -2.38
C PRO A 36 -1.82 -13.69 -1.29
N TYR A 37 -2.95 -14.03 -0.71
CA TYR A 37 -3.58 -13.22 0.33
C TYR A 37 -2.80 -13.22 1.65
N VAL A 38 -2.28 -14.37 2.05
CA VAL A 38 -1.43 -14.48 3.26
C VAL A 38 -0.16 -13.66 3.09
N MET A 39 0.48 -13.80 1.94
CA MET A 39 1.68 -13.03 1.62
C MET A 39 1.38 -11.53 1.46
N GLY A 40 0.26 -11.17 0.86
CA GLY A 40 -0.22 -9.79 0.78
C GLY A 40 -0.43 -9.18 2.16
N PHE A 41 -1.07 -9.92 3.07
CA PHE A 41 -1.24 -9.50 4.46
C PHE A 41 0.12 -9.18 5.12
N PHE A 42 1.03 -10.14 5.17
CA PHE A 42 2.30 -9.96 5.88
C PHE A 42 3.23 -8.93 5.21
N LYS A 43 3.32 -8.92 3.88
CA LYS A 43 4.12 -7.92 3.14
C LYS A 43 3.70 -6.50 3.53
N THR A 44 2.41 -6.21 3.41
CA THR A 44 1.89 -4.86 3.68
C THR A 44 1.91 -4.54 5.15
N ALA A 45 1.53 -5.48 6.04
CA ALA A 45 1.57 -5.27 7.49
C ALA A 45 2.98 -4.89 7.97
N ILE A 46 4.00 -5.61 7.53
CA ILE A 46 5.39 -5.36 7.94
C ILE A 46 5.89 -4.03 7.37
N LEU A 47 5.82 -3.86 6.03
CA LEU A 47 6.43 -2.70 5.39
C LEU A 47 5.72 -1.39 5.73
N ALA A 48 4.38 -1.38 5.76
CA ALA A 48 3.63 -0.18 6.13
C ALA A 48 3.84 0.19 7.61
N THR A 49 3.87 -0.79 8.52
CA THR A 49 4.18 -0.52 9.93
C THR A 49 5.60 0.03 10.09
N MET A 50 6.57 -0.49 9.35
CA MET A 50 7.92 0.06 9.35
C MET A 50 7.96 1.49 8.79
N GLY A 51 7.17 1.77 7.75
CA GLY A 51 7.00 3.11 7.20
C GLY A 51 6.39 4.10 8.22
N GLU A 52 5.35 3.69 8.96
CA GLU A 52 4.75 4.52 10.02
C GLU A 52 5.72 4.79 11.17
N LEU A 53 6.49 3.78 11.58
CA LEU A 53 7.53 3.95 12.60
C LEU A 53 8.59 4.95 12.11
N LEU A 54 9.04 4.85 10.87
CA LEU A 54 9.99 5.79 10.28
C LEU A 54 9.40 7.21 10.21
N ALA A 55 8.16 7.36 9.76
CA ALA A 55 7.48 8.66 9.72
C ALA A 55 7.35 9.28 11.11
N THR A 56 7.08 8.46 12.14
CA THR A 56 7.06 8.91 13.54
C THR A 56 8.44 9.35 13.99
N ARG A 57 9.48 8.58 13.64
CA ARG A 57 10.88 8.91 13.95
C ARG A 57 11.32 10.24 13.34
N ILE A 58 10.94 10.49 12.08
CA ILE A 58 11.26 11.74 11.37
C ILE A 58 10.53 12.92 12.04
N ARG A 59 9.23 12.77 12.32
CA ARG A 59 8.42 13.88 12.87
C ARG A 59 8.70 14.18 14.34
N LYS A 60 8.91 13.14 15.17
CA LYS A 60 9.00 13.26 16.65
C LYS A 60 10.41 13.01 17.19
N GLY A 61 11.37 12.67 16.34
CA GLY A 61 12.74 12.33 16.78
C GLY A 61 12.85 10.99 17.53
N ALA A 62 11.78 10.18 17.57
CA ALA A 62 11.72 8.86 18.21
C ALA A 62 10.69 7.97 17.55
N TYR A 63 10.88 6.64 17.56
CA TYR A 63 9.93 5.66 17.01
C TYR A 63 8.68 5.50 17.90
N PHE A 64 8.83 5.69 19.20
CA PHE A 64 7.78 5.56 20.20
C PHE A 64 7.69 6.81 21.07
N PRO A 65 6.53 7.13 21.68
CA PRO A 65 5.29 6.33 21.59
C PRO A 65 4.61 6.44 20.22
N ASN A 66 4.09 5.30 19.75
CA ASN A 66 3.22 5.21 18.57
C ASN A 66 1.99 4.39 18.98
N PRO A 67 0.96 5.06 19.56
CA PRO A 67 -0.21 4.36 20.08
C PRO A 67 -0.95 3.64 18.96
N GLY A 68 -1.37 2.40 19.25
CA GLY A 68 -2.12 1.58 18.31
C GLY A 68 -1.30 0.92 17.20
N ILE A 69 0.04 0.95 17.25
CA ILE A 69 0.89 0.36 16.19
C ILE A 69 0.56 -1.11 15.92
N CYS A 70 0.23 -1.90 16.94
CA CYS A 70 -0.19 -3.29 16.76
C CYS A 70 -1.52 -3.39 16.01
N ILE A 71 -2.49 -2.50 16.29
CA ILE A 71 -3.77 -2.47 15.59
C ILE A 71 -3.55 -2.04 14.13
N LYS A 72 -2.72 -1.03 13.91
CA LYS A 72 -2.33 -0.57 12.58
C LYS A 72 -1.65 -1.67 11.77
N PHE A 73 -0.81 -2.51 12.39
CA PHE A 73 -0.23 -3.68 11.73
C PHE A 73 -1.31 -4.59 11.13
N PHE A 74 -2.36 -4.90 11.89
CA PHE A 74 -3.46 -5.72 11.39
C PHE A 74 -4.29 -4.99 10.33
N VAL A 75 -4.56 -3.69 10.52
CA VAL A 75 -5.25 -2.88 9.49
C VAL A 75 -4.46 -2.90 8.18
N TRP A 76 -3.16 -2.63 8.20
CA TRP A 76 -2.31 -2.70 7.02
C TRP A 76 -2.26 -4.11 6.41
N GLY A 77 -2.30 -5.15 7.24
CA GLY A 77 -2.38 -6.53 6.75
C GLY A 77 -3.67 -6.78 5.96
N PHE A 78 -4.83 -6.37 6.49
CA PHE A 78 -6.10 -6.48 5.77
C PHE A 78 -6.12 -5.63 4.50
N LEU A 79 -5.57 -4.42 4.53
CA LEU A 79 -5.42 -3.60 3.34
C LEU A 79 -4.51 -4.27 2.30
N GLY A 80 -3.49 -5.00 2.72
CA GLY A 80 -2.65 -5.81 1.84
C GLY A 80 -3.39 -6.93 1.13
N VAL A 81 -4.35 -7.58 1.80
CA VAL A 81 -5.26 -8.55 1.16
C VAL A 81 -6.10 -7.87 0.08
N VAL A 82 -6.63 -6.68 0.38
CA VAL A 82 -7.39 -5.87 -0.60
C VAL A 82 -6.52 -5.47 -1.79
N PHE A 83 -5.25 -5.11 -1.57
CA PHE A 83 -4.32 -4.79 -2.67
C PHE A 83 -4.08 -5.97 -3.61
N VAL A 84 -3.90 -7.19 -3.09
CA VAL A 84 -3.74 -8.39 -3.94
C VAL A 84 -4.93 -8.53 -4.90
N LEU A 85 -6.14 -8.39 -4.39
CA LEU A 85 -7.35 -8.47 -5.22
C LEU A 85 -7.46 -7.29 -6.20
N ALA A 86 -7.28 -6.06 -5.71
CA ALA A 86 -7.40 -4.85 -6.53
C ALA A 86 -6.39 -4.85 -7.69
N PHE A 87 -5.12 -5.19 -7.44
CA PHE A 87 -4.09 -5.24 -8.48
C PHE A 87 -4.45 -6.25 -9.57
N LYS A 88 -4.98 -7.42 -9.18
CA LYS A 88 -5.41 -8.45 -10.14
C LYS A 88 -6.63 -8.00 -10.94
N LEU A 89 -7.64 -7.44 -10.28
CA LEU A 89 -8.86 -6.95 -10.93
C LEU A 89 -8.55 -5.86 -11.98
N PHE A 90 -7.77 -4.85 -11.61
CA PHE A 90 -7.45 -3.76 -12.54
C PHE A 90 -6.53 -4.24 -13.66
N ALA A 91 -5.56 -5.10 -13.40
CA ALA A 91 -4.70 -5.65 -14.46
C ALA A 91 -5.51 -6.49 -15.45
N SER A 92 -6.36 -7.39 -14.96
CA SER A 92 -7.22 -8.22 -15.81
C SER A 92 -8.29 -7.39 -16.54
N GLY A 93 -8.88 -6.39 -15.86
CA GLY A 93 -9.89 -5.50 -16.44
C GLY A 93 -9.34 -4.65 -17.57
N VAL A 94 -8.14 -4.08 -17.41
CA VAL A 94 -7.49 -3.30 -18.48
C VAL A 94 -7.15 -4.19 -19.67
N ALA A 95 -6.59 -5.39 -19.44
CA ALA A 95 -6.30 -6.33 -20.53
C ALA A 95 -7.57 -6.72 -21.31
N ALA A 96 -8.66 -7.02 -20.62
CA ALA A 96 -9.95 -7.33 -21.25
C ALA A 96 -10.51 -6.12 -22.02
N ALA A 97 -10.42 -4.92 -21.48
CA ALA A 97 -10.88 -3.70 -22.13
C ALA A 97 -10.04 -3.35 -23.38
N GLN A 98 -8.73 -3.59 -23.35
CA GLN A 98 -7.87 -3.44 -24.53
C GLN A 98 -8.24 -4.47 -25.62
N MET A 99 -8.50 -5.72 -25.27
CA MET A 99 -8.95 -6.75 -26.22
C MET A 99 -10.34 -6.40 -26.84
N ALA A 100 -11.20 -5.75 -26.08
CA ALA A 100 -12.50 -5.29 -26.54
C ALA A 100 -12.45 -3.94 -27.30
N ASN A 101 -11.27 -3.36 -27.53
CA ASN A 101 -11.06 -2.04 -28.14
C ASN A 101 -11.73 -0.87 -27.36
N LEU A 102 -11.96 -1.03 -26.08
CA LEU A 102 -12.48 0.02 -25.19
C LEU A 102 -11.36 0.90 -24.62
N LEU A 103 -10.13 0.40 -24.59
CA LEU A 103 -8.93 1.12 -24.21
C LEU A 103 -7.88 1.05 -25.31
N PRO A 104 -7.03 2.08 -25.44
CA PRO A 104 -5.95 2.08 -26.41
C PRO A 104 -4.98 0.92 -26.16
N SER A 105 -4.54 0.27 -27.23
CA SER A 105 -3.53 -0.78 -27.21
C SER A 105 -2.51 -0.57 -28.34
N ILE A 106 -1.31 -1.05 -28.15
CA ILE A 106 -0.27 -1.08 -29.19
C ILE A 106 -0.06 -2.54 -29.56
N ASN A 107 -0.35 -2.85 -30.84
CA ASN A 107 -0.31 -4.23 -31.36
C ASN A 107 1.12 -4.73 -31.68
N GLN A 108 2.06 -4.48 -30.80
CA GLN A 108 3.45 -4.91 -30.92
C GLN A 108 4.00 -5.22 -29.52
N ASP A 109 4.81 -6.25 -29.39
CA ASP A 109 5.53 -6.58 -28.17
C ASP A 109 6.70 -5.60 -27.96
N THR A 110 6.37 -4.38 -27.67
CA THR A 110 7.33 -3.30 -27.44
C THR A 110 7.26 -2.82 -25.99
N PHE A 111 8.35 -2.22 -25.52
CA PHE A 111 8.38 -1.55 -24.21
C PHE A 111 7.24 -0.52 -24.07
N TRP A 112 6.89 0.19 -25.15
CA TRP A 112 5.82 1.19 -25.14
C TRP A 112 4.44 0.57 -24.95
N ALA A 113 4.19 -0.64 -25.48
CA ALA A 113 2.95 -1.37 -25.25
C ALA A 113 2.81 -1.79 -23.78
N ILE A 114 3.90 -2.30 -23.19
CA ILE A 114 3.95 -2.69 -21.78
C ILE A 114 3.75 -1.45 -20.88
N LEU A 115 4.44 -0.35 -21.19
CA LEU A 115 4.33 0.91 -20.45
C LEU A 115 2.93 1.50 -20.53
N LEU A 116 2.31 1.52 -21.70
CA LEU A 116 0.92 1.99 -21.88
C LEU A 116 -0.04 1.17 -21.03
N THR A 117 0.06 -0.16 -21.07
CA THR A 117 -0.80 -1.06 -20.29
C THR A 117 -0.58 -0.84 -18.78
N ALA A 118 0.67 -0.77 -18.32
CA ALA A 118 0.99 -0.48 -16.93
C ALA A 118 0.45 0.89 -16.47
N PHE A 119 0.57 1.92 -17.31
CA PHE A 119 -0.01 3.23 -17.06
C PHE A 119 -1.54 3.19 -16.97
N LEU A 120 -2.21 2.52 -17.88
CA LEU A 120 -3.68 2.40 -17.88
C LEU A 120 -4.18 1.66 -16.63
N ILE A 121 -3.51 0.59 -16.21
CA ILE A 121 -3.81 -0.11 -14.97
C ILE A 121 -3.67 0.83 -13.78
N SER A 122 -2.53 1.50 -13.68
CA SER A 122 -2.25 2.46 -12.63
C SER A 122 -3.26 3.60 -12.62
N PHE A 123 -3.51 4.23 -13.77
CA PHE A 123 -4.42 5.35 -13.90
C PHE A 123 -5.83 5.00 -13.44
N LEU A 124 -6.41 3.93 -13.97
CA LEU A 124 -7.78 3.51 -13.62
C LEU A 124 -7.88 3.06 -12.16
N MET A 125 -6.90 2.32 -11.66
CA MET A 125 -6.86 1.93 -10.25
C MET A 125 -6.80 3.14 -9.33
N ASN A 126 -5.95 4.10 -9.62
CA ASN A 126 -5.81 5.29 -8.80
C ASN A 126 -7.00 6.26 -8.94
N LEU A 127 -7.68 6.27 -10.07
CA LEU A 127 -8.87 7.10 -10.27
C LEU A 127 -10.10 6.52 -9.53
N LEU A 128 -10.30 5.20 -9.60
CA LEU A 128 -11.52 4.54 -9.14
C LEU A 128 -11.40 3.95 -7.73
N PHE A 129 -10.26 3.37 -7.39
CA PHE A 129 -10.06 2.65 -6.14
C PHE A 129 -9.33 3.47 -5.08
N ALA A 130 -8.25 4.20 -5.45
CA ALA A 130 -7.41 4.87 -4.47
C ALA A 130 -8.15 5.91 -3.60
N PRO A 131 -9.09 6.75 -4.09
CA PRO A 131 -9.82 7.67 -3.23
C PRO A 131 -10.62 6.95 -2.14
N THR A 132 -11.35 5.91 -2.50
CA THR A 132 -12.13 5.10 -1.55
C THR A 132 -11.22 4.41 -0.53
N PHE A 133 -10.14 3.81 -1.01
CA PHE A 133 -9.12 3.19 -0.16
C PHE A 133 -8.54 4.19 0.85
N MET A 134 -8.12 5.37 0.40
CA MET A 134 -7.55 6.43 1.24
C MET A 134 -8.55 6.95 2.28
N ILE A 135 -9.84 7.06 1.92
CA ILE A 135 -10.92 7.42 2.86
C ILE A 135 -11.04 6.36 3.96
N VAL A 136 -11.16 5.08 3.58
CA VAL A 136 -11.27 3.96 4.54
C VAL A 136 -10.06 3.94 5.47
N HIS A 137 -8.86 4.04 4.92
CA HIS A 137 -7.63 4.08 5.70
C HIS A 137 -7.60 5.29 6.65
N ARG A 138 -7.98 6.49 6.19
CA ARG A 138 -8.02 7.68 7.04
C ARG A 138 -9.03 7.56 8.17
N ILE A 139 -10.20 6.97 7.88
CA ILE A 139 -11.24 6.72 8.90
C ILE A 139 -10.70 5.73 9.95
N THR A 140 -10.13 4.60 9.54
CA THR A 140 -9.59 3.60 10.47
C THR A 140 -8.46 4.16 11.34
N ASP A 141 -7.55 4.93 10.76
CA ASP A 141 -6.50 5.63 11.50
C ASP A 141 -7.05 6.59 12.55
N THR A 142 -8.10 7.34 12.18
CA THR A 142 -8.72 8.31 13.10
C THR A 142 -9.45 7.62 14.24
N PHE A 143 -10.09 6.45 14.01
CA PHE A 143 -10.63 5.61 15.09
C PHE A 143 -9.54 5.19 16.07
N ILE A 144 -8.40 4.74 15.56
CA ILE A 144 -7.26 4.31 16.38
C ILE A 144 -6.68 5.49 17.17
N GLU A 145 -6.58 6.65 16.54
CA GLU A 145 -6.07 7.88 17.16
C GLU A 145 -6.98 8.36 18.30
N LEU A 146 -8.30 8.46 18.07
CA LEU A 146 -9.29 8.87 19.07
C LEU A 146 -9.42 7.86 20.22
N GLY A 147 -9.23 6.58 19.93
CA GLY A 147 -9.19 5.52 20.95
C GLY A 147 -7.83 5.35 21.62
N GLU A 148 -6.85 6.26 21.37
CA GLU A 148 -5.49 6.21 21.93
C GLU A 148 -4.81 4.86 21.71
N GLY A 149 -5.15 4.15 20.64
CA GLY A 149 -4.61 2.82 20.34
C GLY A 149 -5.10 1.69 21.27
N ARG A 150 -6.17 1.90 22.04
CA ARG A 150 -6.75 0.92 22.97
C ARG A 150 -8.05 0.36 22.42
N LEU A 151 -8.14 -0.95 22.17
CA LEU A 151 -9.30 -1.59 21.56
C LEU A 151 -10.62 -1.24 22.26
N HIS A 152 -10.65 -1.30 23.62
CA HIS A 152 -11.84 -0.98 24.39
C HIS A 152 -12.31 0.48 24.28
N ALA A 153 -11.41 1.39 23.95
CA ALA A 153 -11.73 2.80 23.70
C ALA A 153 -12.15 3.02 22.24
N ILE A 154 -11.47 2.38 21.30
CA ILE A 154 -11.78 2.45 19.86
C ILE A 154 -13.24 2.06 19.59
N VAL A 155 -13.72 0.96 20.20
CA VAL A 155 -15.11 0.50 20.01
C VAL A 155 -16.18 1.46 20.57
N LYS A 156 -15.78 2.43 21.39
CA LYS A 156 -16.66 3.47 21.95
C LYS A 156 -16.64 4.77 21.14
N VAL A 157 -15.70 4.92 20.21
CA VAL A 157 -15.61 6.11 19.37
C VAL A 157 -16.80 6.12 18.40
N ARG A 158 -17.49 7.24 18.31
CA ARG A 158 -18.62 7.41 17.39
C ARG A 158 -18.10 7.84 16.02
N LEU A 159 -18.76 7.34 14.97
CA LEU A 159 -18.41 7.70 13.59
C LEU A 159 -18.44 9.22 13.34
N ASN A 160 -19.40 9.92 13.93
CA ASN A 160 -19.49 11.38 13.79
C ASN A 160 -18.23 12.08 14.32
N ASP A 161 -17.72 11.66 15.49
CA ASP A 161 -16.51 12.23 16.08
C ASP A 161 -15.29 12.01 15.16
N VAL A 162 -15.24 10.87 14.45
CA VAL A 162 -14.19 10.54 13.46
C VAL A 162 -14.31 11.45 12.24
N ILE A 163 -15.53 11.60 11.70
CA ILE A 163 -15.77 12.43 10.50
C ILE A 163 -15.42 13.89 10.77
N GLU A 164 -15.82 14.42 11.93
CA GLU A 164 -15.51 15.80 12.34
C GLU A 164 -14.01 16.03 12.58
N ARG A 165 -13.31 14.99 13.05
CA ARG A 165 -11.86 15.07 13.33
C ARG A 165 -11.00 15.11 12.07
N ILE A 166 -11.46 14.55 10.96
CA ILE A 166 -10.70 14.48 9.72
C ILE A 166 -10.70 15.86 9.02
N ASP A 167 -9.52 16.38 8.72
CA ASP A 167 -9.37 17.54 7.84
C ASP A 167 -9.62 17.13 6.37
N TRP A 168 -10.90 17.09 6.01
CA TRP A 168 -11.36 16.75 4.67
C TRP A 168 -10.86 17.73 3.61
N LYS A 169 -10.67 18.99 3.96
CA LYS A 169 -10.16 20.00 3.03
C LYS A 169 -8.75 19.64 2.58
N THR A 170 -7.85 19.40 3.52
CA THR A 170 -6.49 18.95 3.21
C THR A 170 -6.50 17.57 2.54
N PHE A 171 -7.36 16.65 3.00
CA PHE A 171 -7.48 15.33 2.39
C PHE A 171 -7.81 15.43 0.89
N PHE A 172 -8.85 16.13 0.50
CA PHE A 172 -9.22 16.25 -0.91
C PHE A 172 -8.23 17.10 -1.70
N SER A 173 -7.84 18.28 -1.20
CA SER A 173 -6.98 19.20 -1.95
C SER A 173 -5.54 18.74 -2.11
N PHE A 174 -5.01 17.96 -1.17
CA PHE A 174 -3.63 17.48 -1.20
C PHE A 174 -3.54 15.99 -1.54
N VAL A 175 -4.24 15.10 -0.80
CA VAL A 175 -4.11 13.66 -1.01
C VAL A 175 -4.75 13.26 -2.34
N VAL A 176 -6.03 13.60 -2.54
CA VAL A 176 -6.76 13.16 -3.74
C VAL A 176 -6.29 13.89 -4.98
N LEU A 177 -6.22 15.23 -4.95
CA LEU A 177 -5.96 16.03 -6.16
C LEU A 177 -4.47 16.24 -6.47
N LYS A 178 -3.56 15.98 -5.53
CA LYS A 178 -2.12 16.13 -5.78
C LYS A 178 -1.36 14.82 -5.61
N THR A 179 -1.50 14.15 -4.46
CA THR A 179 -0.69 12.95 -4.19
C THR A 179 -1.08 11.80 -5.12
N ILE A 180 -2.37 11.58 -5.38
CA ILE A 180 -2.80 10.51 -6.28
C ILE A 180 -2.25 10.73 -7.69
N PRO A 181 -2.51 11.87 -8.40
CA PRO A 181 -2.05 12.02 -9.78
C PRO A 181 -0.53 12.17 -9.92
N PHE A 182 0.14 12.89 -9.03
CA PHE A 182 1.56 13.22 -9.21
C PHE A 182 2.53 12.25 -8.54
N PHE A 183 2.08 11.45 -7.60
CA PHE A 183 2.90 10.44 -6.93
C PHE A 183 2.40 9.02 -7.18
N TRP A 184 1.14 8.70 -6.86
CA TRP A 184 0.67 7.32 -6.90
C TRP A 184 0.49 6.79 -8.32
N ILE A 185 0.01 7.59 -9.29
CA ILE A 185 -0.09 7.13 -10.68
C ILE A 185 1.30 6.79 -11.25
N PRO A 186 2.33 7.64 -11.17
CA PRO A 186 3.69 7.27 -11.58
C PRO A 186 4.25 6.07 -10.82
N ALA A 187 4.13 6.05 -9.49
CA ALA A 187 4.65 4.97 -8.65
C ALA A 187 4.00 3.61 -9.00
N HIS A 188 2.67 3.55 -9.09
CA HIS A 188 1.99 2.33 -9.48
C HIS A 188 2.21 1.95 -10.95
N THR A 189 2.47 2.90 -11.85
CA THR A 189 2.90 2.57 -13.22
C THR A 189 4.19 1.77 -13.18
N ILE A 190 5.18 2.21 -12.39
CA ILE A 190 6.42 1.45 -12.18
C ILE A 190 6.13 0.09 -11.53
N THR A 191 5.24 0.06 -10.53
CA THR A 191 4.81 -1.18 -9.89
C THR A 191 4.27 -2.21 -10.89
N PHE A 192 3.45 -1.78 -11.86
CA PHE A 192 2.87 -2.68 -12.85
C PHE A 192 3.85 -3.09 -13.96
N LEU A 193 5.02 -2.46 -14.07
CA LEU A 193 6.13 -2.96 -14.88
C LEU A 193 6.87 -4.13 -14.21
N LEU A 194 6.72 -4.31 -12.89
CA LEU A 194 7.35 -5.41 -12.17
C LEU A 194 6.57 -6.73 -12.34
N PRO A 195 7.27 -7.89 -12.21
CA PRO A 195 6.61 -9.18 -12.11
C PRO A 195 5.55 -9.21 -11.00
N GLU A 196 4.45 -9.94 -11.22
CA GLU A 196 3.27 -9.94 -10.35
C GLU A 196 3.60 -10.22 -8.87
N ASN A 197 4.53 -11.13 -8.60
CA ASN A 197 4.95 -11.52 -7.25
C ASN A 197 5.54 -10.38 -6.40
N TYR A 198 6.02 -9.31 -7.04
CA TYR A 198 6.67 -8.18 -6.37
C TYR A 198 5.76 -6.95 -6.22
N ARG A 199 4.63 -6.88 -6.95
CA ARG A 199 3.79 -5.67 -7.01
C ARG A 199 3.29 -5.20 -5.64
N VAL A 200 2.93 -6.12 -4.74
CA VAL A 200 2.45 -5.77 -3.38
C VAL A 200 3.60 -5.43 -2.40
N LEU A 201 4.85 -5.42 -2.85
CA LEU A 201 5.99 -4.94 -2.06
C LEU A 201 6.27 -3.44 -2.28
N MET A 202 5.80 -2.90 -3.40
CA MET A 202 6.01 -1.51 -3.81
C MET A 202 4.88 -0.61 -3.33
#